data_0a4ad18a955b38724d75a18d10ba44db
#
_entry.id   0a4ad18a955b38724d75a18d10ba44db
#
_cell.length_a   1.000
_cell.length_b   1.000
_cell.length_c   1.000
_cell.angle_alpha   90.00
_cell.angle_beta   90.00
_cell.angle_gamma   90.00
#
_symmetry.space_group_name_H-M   'P 1'
#
loop_
_entity.id
_entity.type
_entity.pdbx_description
1 polymer ?
#
loop_
_entity_poly.entity_id
_entity_poly.type
_entity_poly.pdbx_seq_one_letter_code
_entity_poly.pdbx_strand_id
1 'polypeptide(L)'
;MNMNDGKRSIKDTLEAYLAKNQYGSPRIPPERQRPVYLEGAPGIGKTAIMKQIAQELGIPLVSYPMTHHTRQSALGLPLITTEVFDGNTFPVSKYTMSEIIAAVYKAMEDSGVSEGILFLDEFNCVSETLAPAMLQFLQSKEFGGHRLPEGWIIVIAGNPVEYNDSARELDMVTLDRLCHIKVEADYDIWRDYAVSQSIFPAILSYLDIYPDDFSYLETTVDGKEFATPRSWIDLSEMMRYYDSTGKTINLSLIEQYIQAPAIARRFMQFYELWLKYRSDYQIPEIMDGKESPSILSRARAARFDERVALINLMSEGVSNALAPVIDQRTTLAGVEVLLKDVRRHTVEHDISWKEALEKVVANRCKTLDKKRNTGAISKAAESAWLKQRDCLQELMESFHEENDAMTGYTAAKQALDARRKSLKNEAATAQKRLENVLGFAERAFGESHEMVLLITSMTASPVIFPFITTYGCESYSRLSKALNFRDRDLRVLKALEDIEKVGA
;
A
#
# COMPACT_ATOMS: atom_id res chain seq x y z
N MET A 1 15.39 -12.17 2.42
CA MET A 1 15.34 -11.09 1.41
C MET A 1 14.45 -9.97 1.91
N ASN A 2 14.60 -8.75 1.35
CA ASN A 2 13.71 -7.64 1.75
C ASN A 2 12.30 -7.79 1.16
N MET A 3 11.36 -6.95 1.62
CA MET A 3 9.94 -7.02 1.23
C MET A 3 9.69 -6.71 -0.25
N ASN A 4 10.44 -5.81 -0.88
CA ASN A 4 10.28 -5.48 -2.30
C ASN A 4 10.73 -6.63 -3.20
N ASP A 5 11.86 -7.26 -2.87
CA ASP A 5 12.34 -8.44 -3.59
C ASP A 5 11.39 -9.62 -3.41
N GLY A 6 10.85 -9.80 -2.18
CA GLY A 6 9.82 -10.78 -1.90
C GLY A 6 8.56 -10.56 -2.73
N LYS A 7 8.08 -9.32 -2.77
CA LYS A 7 6.92 -8.93 -3.61
C LYS A 7 7.15 -9.22 -5.08
N ARG A 8 8.33 -8.85 -5.62
CA ARG A 8 8.70 -9.13 -7.01
C ARG A 8 8.72 -10.63 -7.28
N SER A 9 9.40 -11.41 -6.44
CA SER A 9 9.49 -12.86 -6.58
C SER A 9 8.13 -13.55 -6.56
N ILE A 10 7.23 -13.13 -5.66
CA ILE A 10 5.85 -13.64 -5.62
C ILE A 10 5.12 -13.27 -6.91
N LYS A 11 5.19 -12.00 -7.33
CA LYS A 11 4.51 -11.53 -8.55
C LYS A 11 4.98 -12.28 -9.79
N ASP A 12 6.30 -12.43 -9.97
CA ASP A 12 6.89 -13.18 -11.10
C ASP A 12 6.42 -14.64 -11.09
N THR A 13 6.34 -15.26 -9.90
CA THR A 13 5.82 -16.64 -9.76
C THR A 13 4.35 -16.73 -10.15
N LEU A 14 3.52 -15.79 -9.71
CA LEU A 14 2.09 -15.75 -10.04
C LEU A 14 1.89 -15.52 -11.54
N GLU A 15 2.61 -14.57 -12.15
CA GLU A 15 2.57 -14.35 -13.60
C GLU A 15 2.98 -15.58 -14.39
N ALA A 16 4.03 -16.31 -13.95
CA ALA A 16 4.44 -17.54 -14.58
C ALA A 16 3.39 -18.66 -14.50
N TYR A 17 2.66 -18.74 -13.37
CA TYR A 17 1.62 -19.76 -13.16
C TYR A 17 0.32 -19.42 -13.90
N LEU A 18 0.02 -18.14 -14.08
CA LEU A 18 -1.15 -17.67 -14.83
C LEU A 18 -0.89 -17.63 -16.35
N ALA A 19 0.40 -17.67 -16.77
CA ALA A 19 0.74 -17.62 -18.18
C ALA A 19 0.17 -18.83 -18.96
N LYS A 20 -0.54 -18.54 -20.07
CA LYS A 20 -1.15 -19.54 -20.97
C LYS A 20 -0.30 -19.75 -22.22
N ASN A 21 -0.40 -20.94 -22.76
CA ASN A 21 0.16 -21.28 -24.06
C ASN A 21 -0.80 -20.83 -25.19
N GLN A 22 -0.38 -21.04 -26.45
CA GLN A 22 -1.18 -20.67 -27.63
C GLN A 22 -2.55 -21.38 -27.73
N TYR A 23 -2.79 -22.42 -26.93
CA TYR A 23 -4.05 -23.18 -26.89
C TYR A 23 -4.93 -22.77 -25.68
N GLY A 24 -4.52 -21.77 -24.90
CA GLY A 24 -5.26 -21.30 -23.73
C GLY A 24 -5.04 -22.11 -22.44
N SER A 25 -4.21 -23.16 -22.48
CA SER A 25 -3.86 -23.96 -21.29
C SER A 25 -2.70 -23.34 -20.52
N PRO A 26 -2.63 -23.53 -19.19
CA PRO A 26 -1.49 -23.05 -18.39
C PRO A 26 -0.15 -23.55 -18.92
N ARG A 27 0.86 -22.67 -18.99
CA ARG A 27 2.23 -23.08 -19.41
C ARG A 27 2.87 -24.02 -18.40
N ILE A 28 2.60 -23.80 -17.12
CA ILE A 28 3.00 -24.68 -16.02
C ILE A 28 1.74 -25.36 -15.52
N PRO A 29 1.60 -26.69 -15.69
CA PRO A 29 0.42 -27.44 -15.29
C PRO A 29 0.11 -27.24 -13.78
N PRO A 30 -1.17 -27.19 -13.36
CA PRO A 30 -1.57 -26.93 -11.97
C PRO A 30 -0.89 -27.88 -10.96
N GLU A 31 -0.60 -29.12 -11.35
CA GLU A 31 0.05 -30.13 -10.51
C GLU A 31 1.54 -29.82 -10.25
N ARG A 32 2.14 -28.97 -11.09
CA ARG A 32 3.55 -28.51 -10.94
C ARG A 32 3.67 -27.12 -10.36
N GLN A 33 2.55 -26.43 -10.12
CA GLN A 33 2.53 -25.12 -9.47
C GLN A 33 2.67 -25.32 -7.97
N ARG A 34 3.86 -25.07 -7.45
CA ARG A 34 4.12 -25.12 -6.00
C ARG A 34 3.42 -23.97 -5.31
N PRO A 35 2.68 -24.18 -4.19
CA PRO A 35 2.19 -23.10 -3.37
C PRO A 35 3.35 -22.23 -2.88
N VAL A 36 3.15 -20.91 -2.84
CA VAL A 36 4.17 -19.98 -2.33
C VAL A 36 4.06 -19.91 -0.82
N TYR A 37 5.16 -20.11 -0.11
CA TYR A 37 5.23 -19.92 1.36
C TYR A 37 6.01 -18.66 1.69
N LEU A 38 5.31 -17.66 2.22
CA LEU A 38 5.86 -16.38 2.66
C LEU A 38 6.11 -16.42 4.17
N GLU A 39 7.36 -16.60 4.57
CA GLU A 39 7.79 -16.60 5.96
C GLU A 39 8.39 -15.24 6.34
N GLY A 40 7.98 -14.72 7.50
CA GLY A 40 8.55 -13.47 8.02
C GLY A 40 7.91 -13.03 9.33
N ALA A 41 8.54 -12.10 10.03
CA ALA A 41 8.08 -11.57 11.32
C ALA A 41 6.64 -11.03 11.26
N PRO A 42 5.91 -11.03 12.37
CA PRO A 42 4.59 -10.39 12.43
C PRO A 42 4.71 -8.89 12.17
N GLY A 43 3.69 -8.31 11.54
CA GLY A 43 3.62 -6.86 11.34
C GLY A 43 4.46 -6.30 10.19
N ILE A 44 5.27 -7.09 9.48
CA ILE A 44 6.09 -6.61 8.35
C ILE A 44 5.31 -6.34 7.05
N GLY A 45 4.03 -6.68 7.00
CA GLY A 45 3.17 -6.35 5.85
C GLY A 45 2.87 -7.49 4.88
N LYS A 46 3.04 -8.78 5.27
CA LYS A 46 2.76 -9.95 4.40
C LYS A 46 1.39 -9.89 3.72
N THR A 47 0.33 -9.67 4.48
CA THR A 47 -1.04 -9.56 3.96
C THR A 47 -1.25 -8.31 3.08
N ALA A 48 -0.58 -7.19 3.41
CA ALA A 48 -0.63 -5.97 2.63
C ALA A 48 -0.01 -6.14 1.23
N ILE A 49 1.13 -6.84 1.15
CA ILE A 49 1.77 -7.16 -0.13
C ILE A 49 0.87 -8.03 -1.01
N MET A 50 0.20 -9.02 -0.45
CA MET A 50 -0.73 -9.86 -1.22
C MET A 50 -1.88 -9.06 -1.82
N LYS A 51 -2.43 -8.10 -1.05
CA LYS A 51 -3.44 -7.15 -1.56
C LYS A 51 -2.90 -6.29 -2.69
N GLN A 52 -1.68 -5.76 -2.56
CA GLN A 52 -1.04 -4.96 -3.61
C GLN A 52 -0.82 -5.77 -4.89
N ILE A 53 -0.29 -7.00 -4.78
CA ILE A 53 -0.05 -7.88 -5.93
C ILE A 53 -1.37 -8.20 -6.65
N ALA A 54 -2.42 -8.55 -5.91
CA ALA A 54 -3.74 -8.83 -6.46
C ALA A 54 -4.32 -7.61 -7.22
N GLN A 55 -4.16 -6.41 -6.66
CA GLN A 55 -4.56 -5.16 -7.31
C GLN A 55 -3.76 -4.86 -8.58
N GLU A 56 -2.44 -5.06 -8.55
CA GLU A 56 -1.56 -4.85 -9.70
C GLU A 56 -1.85 -5.83 -10.85
N LEU A 57 -2.17 -7.08 -10.52
CA LEU A 57 -2.53 -8.11 -11.50
C LEU A 57 -4.02 -8.02 -11.94
N GLY A 58 -4.83 -7.23 -11.23
CA GLY A 58 -6.26 -7.09 -11.52
C GLY A 58 -7.09 -8.35 -11.24
N ILE A 59 -6.63 -9.21 -10.31
CA ILE A 59 -7.27 -10.48 -9.94
C ILE A 59 -7.81 -10.43 -8.51
N PRO A 60 -8.89 -11.18 -8.17
CA PRO A 60 -9.42 -11.26 -6.82
C PRO A 60 -8.44 -11.94 -5.84
N LEU A 61 -8.49 -11.51 -4.59
CA LEU A 61 -7.78 -12.10 -3.45
C LEU A 61 -8.78 -12.61 -2.43
N VAL A 62 -8.77 -13.91 -2.18
CA VAL A 62 -9.46 -14.52 -1.05
C VAL A 62 -8.44 -14.75 0.06
N SER A 63 -8.59 -14.03 1.18
CA SER A 63 -7.68 -14.11 2.33
C SER A 63 -8.37 -14.82 3.49
N TYR A 64 -7.72 -15.86 4.01
CA TYR A 64 -8.26 -16.73 5.03
C TYR A 64 -7.27 -16.91 6.19
N PRO A 65 -7.59 -16.47 7.44
CA PRO A 65 -6.76 -16.73 8.61
C PRO A 65 -6.99 -18.17 9.08
N MET A 66 -5.92 -18.96 9.15
CA MET A 66 -6.03 -20.40 9.46
C MET A 66 -6.18 -20.71 10.96
N THR A 67 -5.89 -19.77 11.85
CA THR A 67 -5.95 -19.95 13.32
C THR A 67 -7.36 -20.25 13.85
N HIS A 68 -8.40 -19.77 13.16
CA HIS A 68 -9.79 -19.90 13.61
C HIS A 68 -10.53 -21.08 13.00
N HIS A 69 -9.85 -21.87 12.13
CA HIS A 69 -10.52 -22.97 11.42
C HIS A 69 -10.42 -24.29 12.16
N THR A 70 -11.60 -24.90 12.30
CA THR A 70 -11.72 -26.31 12.71
C THR A 70 -11.59 -27.21 11.48
N ARG A 71 -11.31 -28.50 11.71
CA ARG A 71 -11.31 -29.49 10.64
C ARG A 71 -12.62 -29.49 9.85
N GLN A 72 -13.74 -29.28 10.51
CA GLN A 72 -15.07 -29.28 9.89
C GLN A 72 -15.30 -28.07 8.97
N SER A 73 -14.88 -26.88 9.37
CA SER A 73 -15.02 -25.69 8.52
C SER A 73 -14.09 -25.71 7.31
N ALA A 74 -12.89 -26.26 7.46
CA ALA A 74 -11.91 -26.35 6.37
C ALA A 74 -12.22 -27.47 5.37
N LEU A 75 -12.63 -28.66 5.83
CA LEU A 75 -12.90 -29.83 4.99
C LEU A 75 -14.35 -29.95 4.49
N GLY A 76 -15.28 -29.28 5.17
CA GLY A 76 -16.71 -29.51 5.04
C GLY A 76 -17.24 -30.57 6.01
N LEU A 77 -18.55 -30.67 6.07
CA LEU A 77 -19.25 -31.67 6.92
C LEU A 77 -19.46 -32.97 6.15
N PRO A 78 -19.27 -34.14 6.79
CA PRO A 78 -19.58 -35.40 6.16
C PRO A 78 -21.11 -35.53 5.95
N LEU A 79 -21.47 -35.86 4.73
CA LEU A 79 -22.85 -36.12 4.30
C LEU A 79 -22.92 -37.55 3.78
N ILE A 80 -23.89 -38.34 4.27
CA ILE A 80 -24.13 -39.68 3.78
C ILE A 80 -25.05 -39.55 2.56
N THR A 81 -24.56 -39.97 1.40
CA THR A 81 -25.32 -40.07 0.13
C THR A 81 -25.41 -41.52 -0.31
N THR A 82 -26.35 -41.82 -1.16
CA THR A 82 -26.51 -43.18 -1.72
C THR A 82 -26.00 -43.20 -3.15
N GLU A 83 -25.10 -44.11 -3.48
CA GLU A 83 -24.56 -44.27 -4.84
C GLU A 83 -24.76 -45.72 -5.31
N VAL A 84 -24.88 -45.87 -6.61
CA VAL A 84 -25.06 -47.19 -7.25
C VAL A 84 -23.74 -47.57 -7.91
N PHE A 85 -23.16 -48.69 -7.47
CA PHE A 85 -21.98 -49.30 -8.09
C PHE A 85 -22.33 -50.71 -8.53
N ASP A 86 -22.12 -51.02 -9.77
CA ASP A 86 -22.37 -52.35 -10.37
C ASP A 86 -23.79 -52.89 -10.09
N GLY A 87 -24.80 -51.99 -10.16
CA GLY A 87 -26.22 -52.32 -9.92
C GLY A 87 -26.61 -52.40 -8.43
N ASN A 88 -25.71 -52.30 -7.50
CA ASN A 88 -25.96 -52.31 -6.05
C ASN A 88 -25.88 -50.95 -5.45
N THR A 89 -26.77 -50.64 -4.50
CA THR A 89 -26.85 -49.34 -3.82
C THR A 89 -26.05 -49.36 -2.54
N PHE A 90 -25.09 -48.43 -2.39
CA PHE A 90 -24.24 -48.31 -1.23
C PHE A 90 -24.38 -46.93 -0.58
N PRO A 91 -24.40 -46.82 0.76
CA PRO A 91 -24.22 -45.54 1.42
C PRO A 91 -22.76 -45.11 1.30
N VAL A 92 -22.53 -43.91 0.78
CA VAL A 92 -21.19 -43.31 0.58
C VAL A 92 -21.08 -42.03 1.38
N SER A 93 -19.98 -41.86 2.10
CA SER A 93 -19.68 -40.62 2.78
C SER A 93 -19.07 -39.62 1.80
N LYS A 94 -19.71 -38.48 1.59
CA LYS A 94 -19.20 -37.33 0.86
C LYS A 94 -19.05 -36.15 1.82
N TYR A 95 -18.25 -35.17 1.44
CA TYR A 95 -18.14 -33.92 2.20
C TYR A 95 -18.89 -32.80 1.51
N THR A 96 -19.51 -31.91 2.27
CA THR A 96 -20.01 -30.64 1.74
C THR A 96 -18.82 -29.80 1.26
N MET A 97 -19.06 -28.87 0.33
CA MET A 97 -18.02 -27.95 -0.09
C MET A 97 -17.45 -27.17 1.11
N SER A 98 -16.13 -27.09 1.20
CA SER A 98 -15.46 -26.32 2.24
C SER A 98 -15.75 -24.83 2.10
N GLU A 99 -15.75 -24.10 3.22
CA GLU A 99 -15.94 -22.65 3.24
C GLU A 99 -14.86 -21.91 2.43
N ILE A 100 -13.62 -22.42 2.47
CA ILE A 100 -12.48 -21.89 1.72
C ILE A 100 -12.73 -21.94 0.21
N ILE A 101 -13.18 -23.10 -0.30
CA ILE A 101 -13.46 -23.27 -1.74
C ILE A 101 -14.72 -22.47 -2.12
N ALA A 102 -15.74 -22.46 -1.28
CA ALA A 102 -16.96 -21.68 -1.53
C ALA A 102 -16.68 -20.18 -1.63
N ALA A 103 -15.78 -19.66 -0.78
CA ALA A 103 -15.34 -18.25 -0.84
C ALA A 103 -14.65 -17.92 -2.17
N VAL A 104 -13.88 -18.87 -2.73
CA VAL A 104 -13.24 -18.73 -4.03
C VAL A 104 -14.28 -18.64 -5.16
N TYR A 105 -15.25 -19.54 -5.19
CA TYR A 105 -16.33 -19.50 -6.20
C TYR A 105 -17.13 -18.20 -6.12
N LYS A 106 -17.43 -17.74 -4.90
CA LYS A 106 -18.10 -16.46 -4.69
C LYS A 106 -17.28 -15.28 -5.20
N ALA A 107 -15.97 -15.27 -4.95
CA ALA A 107 -15.08 -14.21 -5.44
C ALA A 107 -15.00 -14.19 -6.98
N MET A 108 -15.06 -15.35 -7.64
CA MET A 108 -15.17 -15.45 -9.11
C MET A 108 -16.48 -14.87 -9.62
N GLU A 109 -17.60 -15.19 -8.98
CA GLU A 109 -18.92 -14.70 -9.35
C GLU A 109 -19.01 -13.16 -9.17
N ASP A 110 -18.53 -12.66 -8.03
CA ASP A 110 -18.56 -11.24 -7.70
C ASP A 110 -17.65 -10.40 -8.60
N SER A 111 -16.46 -10.91 -8.94
CA SER A 111 -15.48 -10.19 -9.76
C SER A 111 -15.69 -10.35 -11.26
N GLY A 112 -16.27 -11.49 -11.69
CA GLY A 112 -16.32 -11.90 -13.09
C GLY A 112 -14.96 -12.35 -13.64
N VAL A 113 -13.94 -12.57 -12.77
CA VAL A 113 -12.59 -13.01 -13.13
C VAL A 113 -12.40 -14.45 -12.67
N SER A 114 -11.95 -15.33 -13.56
CA SER A 114 -11.75 -16.76 -13.27
C SER A 114 -10.42 -17.06 -12.56
N GLU A 115 -9.47 -16.14 -12.60
CA GLU A 115 -8.13 -16.26 -12.01
C GLU A 115 -8.09 -15.51 -10.69
N GLY A 116 -7.27 -16.00 -9.71
CA GLY A 116 -7.19 -15.34 -8.41
C GLY A 116 -6.13 -15.92 -7.49
N ILE A 117 -6.03 -15.32 -6.32
CA ILE A 117 -5.13 -15.75 -5.25
C ILE A 117 -5.93 -16.23 -4.05
N LEU A 118 -5.66 -17.45 -3.61
CA LEU A 118 -6.09 -17.95 -2.31
C LEU A 118 -4.93 -17.78 -1.32
N PHE A 119 -5.08 -16.82 -0.42
CA PHE A 119 -4.07 -16.51 0.59
C PHE A 119 -4.48 -17.07 1.96
N LEU A 120 -3.72 -18.04 2.45
CA LEU A 120 -3.92 -18.69 3.74
C LEU A 120 -2.92 -18.11 4.75
N ASP A 121 -3.39 -17.20 5.59
CA ASP A 121 -2.55 -16.51 6.58
C ASP A 121 -2.40 -17.36 7.85
N GLU A 122 -1.28 -17.20 8.56
CA GLU A 122 -0.94 -17.94 9.79
C GLU A 122 -0.98 -19.47 9.60
N PHE A 123 -0.55 -19.93 8.43
CA PHE A 123 -0.64 -21.35 8.05
C PHE A 123 0.11 -22.28 9.00
N ASN A 124 1.23 -21.86 9.54
CA ASN A 124 2.02 -22.67 10.47
C ASN A 124 1.49 -22.66 11.92
N CYS A 125 0.37 -21.98 12.19
CA CYS A 125 -0.38 -22.05 13.45
C CYS A 125 -1.61 -22.97 13.37
N VAL A 126 -1.77 -23.70 12.28
CA VAL A 126 -2.86 -24.66 12.07
C VAL A 126 -2.79 -25.78 13.13
N SER A 127 -3.96 -26.19 13.66
CA SER A 127 -4.02 -27.27 14.66
C SER A 127 -3.47 -28.60 14.12
N GLU A 128 -2.92 -29.44 15.01
CA GLU A 128 -2.38 -30.76 14.63
C GLU A 128 -3.38 -31.65 13.89
N THR A 129 -4.65 -31.55 14.26
CA THR A 129 -5.71 -32.35 13.63
C THR A 129 -6.06 -31.88 12.22
N LEU A 130 -5.79 -30.62 11.89
CA LEU A 130 -6.08 -30.03 10.58
C LEU A 130 -4.85 -30.04 9.66
N ALA A 131 -3.63 -29.96 10.20
CA ALA A 131 -2.40 -29.86 9.42
C ALA A 131 -2.24 -30.92 8.31
N PRO A 132 -2.49 -32.23 8.53
CA PRO A 132 -2.35 -33.22 7.47
C PRO A 132 -3.31 -32.99 6.30
N ALA A 133 -4.53 -32.55 6.58
CA ALA A 133 -5.53 -32.26 5.54
C ALA A 133 -5.17 -31.00 4.76
N MET A 134 -4.61 -29.98 5.43
CA MET A 134 -4.12 -28.77 4.78
C MET A 134 -2.93 -29.06 3.88
N LEU A 135 -1.99 -29.91 4.32
CA LEU A 135 -0.86 -30.33 3.49
C LEU A 135 -1.32 -31.10 2.25
N GLN A 136 -2.31 -31.97 2.39
CA GLN A 136 -2.93 -32.64 1.25
C GLN A 136 -3.56 -31.61 0.29
N PHE A 137 -4.30 -30.63 0.82
CA PHE A 137 -4.88 -29.55 0.01
C PHE A 137 -3.85 -28.76 -0.79
N LEU A 138 -2.73 -28.41 -0.17
CA LEU A 138 -1.64 -27.70 -0.86
C LEU A 138 -1.10 -28.50 -2.07
N GLN A 139 -1.13 -29.83 -1.99
CA GLN A 139 -0.62 -30.72 -3.05
C GLN A 139 -1.65 -31.00 -4.14
N SER A 140 -2.85 -31.42 -3.73
CA SER A 140 -3.92 -31.85 -4.65
C SER A 140 -4.80 -30.70 -5.13
N LYS A 141 -4.75 -29.55 -4.44
CA LYS A 141 -5.68 -28.44 -4.60
C LYS A 141 -7.16 -28.88 -4.48
N GLU A 142 -7.41 -29.86 -3.61
CA GLU A 142 -8.72 -30.48 -3.42
C GLU A 142 -9.03 -30.73 -1.95
N PHE A 143 -10.26 -30.39 -1.54
CA PHE A 143 -10.82 -30.74 -0.24
C PHE A 143 -12.12 -31.54 -0.42
N GLY A 144 -12.19 -32.70 0.23
CA GLY A 144 -13.43 -33.48 0.30
C GLY A 144 -14.09 -33.82 -1.04
N GLY A 145 -13.30 -33.95 -2.12
CA GLY A 145 -13.78 -34.16 -3.49
C GLY A 145 -14.11 -32.85 -4.23
N HIS A 146 -13.90 -31.69 -3.64
CA HIS A 146 -14.09 -30.39 -4.30
C HIS A 146 -12.74 -29.78 -4.65
N ARG A 147 -12.53 -29.49 -5.94
CA ARG A 147 -11.29 -28.89 -6.45
C ARG A 147 -11.32 -27.36 -6.39
N LEU A 148 -10.15 -26.79 -6.11
CA LEU A 148 -9.90 -25.37 -6.35
C LEU A 148 -9.98 -25.10 -7.87
N PRO A 149 -10.70 -24.06 -8.32
CA PRO A 149 -10.80 -23.72 -9.75
C PRO A 149 -9.43 -23.49 -10.40
N GLU A 150 -9.29 -23.87 -11.67
CA GLU A 150 -8.09 -23.57 -12.44
C GLU A 150 -7.86 -22.04 -12.51
N GLY A 151 -6.59 -21.62 -12.46
CA GLY A 151 -6.22 -20.21 -12.41
C GLY A 151 -6.17 -19.64 -10.99
N TRP A 152 -6.50 -20.42 -9.96
CA TRP A 152 -6.32 -20.01 -8.56
C TRP A 152 -5.01 -20.55 -8.01
N ILE A 153 -4.20 -19.62 -7.50
CA ILE A 153 -2.87 -19.91 -6.95
C ILE A 153 -2.92 -19.80 -5.43
N ILE A 154 -2.38 -20.82 -4.76
CA ILE A 154 -2.30 -20.84 -3.30
C ILE A 154 -1.02 -20.15 -2.85
N VAL A 155 -1.18 -19.17 -1.99
CA VAL A 155 -0.10 -18.52 -1.24
C VAL A 155 -0.38 -18.72 0.24
N ILE A 156 0.59 -19.20 0.98
CA ILE A 156 0.48 -19.37 2.43
C ILE A 156 1.47 -18.41 3.12
N ALA A 157 1.11 -17.93 4.31
CA ALA A 157 2.00 -17.13 5.12
C ALA A 157 2.16 -17.73 6.53
N GLY A 158 3.33 -17.53 7.11
CA GLY A 158 3.63 -17.96 8.47
C GLY A 158 4.57 -16.99 9.17
N ASN A 159 4.57 -17.06 10.51
CA ASN A 159 5.53 -16.35 11.34
C ASN A 159 6.60 -17.34 11.82
N PRO A 160 7.88 -16.95 11.93
CA PRO A 160 8.88 -17.76 12.59
C PRO A 160 8.47 -18.09 14.02
N VAL A 161 8.90 -19.24 14.53
CA VAL A 161 8.52 -19.74 15.86
C VAL A 161 8.93 -18.83 17.01
N GLU A 162 9.97 -18.03 16.83
CA GLU A 162 10.46 -17.07 17.83
C GLU A 162 9.42 -15.99 18.17
N TYR A 163 8.52 -15.71 17.24
CA TYR A 163 7.50 -14.66 17.39
C TYR A 163 6.15 -15.17 17.90
N ASN A 164 5.87 -16.48 17.74
CA ASN A 164 4.56 -17.02 18.07
C ASN A 164 4.71 -18.46 18.61
N ASP A 165 4.39 -18.65 19.87
CA ASP A 165 4.51 -19.94 20.55
C ASP A 165 3.55 -21.01 19.98
N SER A 166 2.52 -20.61 19.25
CA SER A 166 1.62 -21.52 18.52
C SER A 166 2.13 -21.88 17.12
N ALA A 167 3.16 -21.19 16.63
CA ALA A 167 3.75 -21.46 15.33
C ALA A 167 4.62 -22.74 15.38
N ARG A 168 4.60 -23.50 14.30
CA ARG A 168 5.42 -24.72 14.14
C ARG A 168 6.30 -24.59 12.94
N GLU A 169 7.48 -25.16 13.02
CA GLU A 169 8.34 -25.32 11.84
C GLU A 169 7.70 -26.33 10.89
N LEU A 170 7.69 -25.99 9.61
CA LEU A 170 7.31 -26.94 8.57
C LEU A 170 8.44 -27.92 8.34
N ASP A 171 8.13 -29.20 8.24
CA ASP A 171 9.12 -30.24 7.99
C ASP A 171 9.74 -30.11 6.57
N MET A 172 10.90 -30.73 6.40
CA MET A 172 11.64 -30.69 5.13
C MET A 172 10.80 -31.22 3.96
N VAL A 173 9.97 -32.24 4.18
CA VAL A 173 9.13 -32.86 3.13
C VAL A 173 8.06 -31.88 2.67
N THR A 174 7.51 -31.09 3.57
CA THR A 174 6.55 -30.02 3.28
C THR A 174 7.24 -28.86 2.54
N LEU A 175 8.39 -28.39 3.05
CA LEU A 175 9.14 -27.30 2.44
C LEU A 175 9.60 -27.60 1.02
N ASP A 176 10.00 -28.85 0.71
CA ASP A 176 10.38 -29.27 -0.64
C ASP A 176 9.24 -29.14 -1.67
N ARG A 177 7.99 -29.10 -1.22
CA ARG A 177 6.80 -28.95 -2.05
C ARG A 177 6.31 -27.52 -2.20
N LEU A 178 6.96 -26.58 -1.51
CA LEU A 178 6.61 -25.16 -1.50
C LEU A 178 7.65 -24.34 -2.27
N CYS A 179 7.25 -23.17 -2.72
CA CYS A 179 8.14 -22.10 -3.12
C CYS A 179 8.36 -21.20 -1.88
N HIS A 180 9.46 -21.46 -1.14
CA HIS A 180 9.71 -20.80 0.13
C HIS A 180 10.41 -19.44 -0.08
N ILE A 181 9.79 -18.38 0.45
CA ILE A 181 10.26 -17.01 0.39
C ILE A 181 10.34 -16.47 1.82
N LYS A 182 11.57 -16.30 2.33
CA LYS A 182 11.81 -15.70 3.64
C LYS A 182 12.06 -14.21 3.48
N VAL A 183 11.23 -13.39 4.17
CA VAL A 183 11.31 -11.94 4.16
C VAL A 183 11.64 -11.39 5.53
N GLU A 184 12.44 -10.34 5.54
CA GLU A 184 12.91 -9.66 6.73
C GLU A 184 12.49 -8.19 6.68
N ALA A 185 12.31 -7.59 7.87
CA ALA A 185 12.03 -6.18 7.98
C ALA A 185 13.26 -5.38 7.54
N ASP A 186 13.05 -4.41 6.67
CA ASP A 186 14.07 -3.52 6.13
C ASP A 186 13.55 -2.09 6.24
N TYR A 187 14.24 -1.27 7.04
CA TYR A 187 13.80 0.10 7.31
C TYR A 187 13.85 0.97 6.05
N ASP A 188 14.91 0.89 5.26
CA ASP A 188 15.09 1.75 4.09
C ASP A 188 13.96 1.54 3.07
N ILE A 189 13.58 0.28 2.85
CA ILE A 189 12.47 -0.07 1.96
C ILE A 189 11.13 0.33 2.57
N TRP A 190 10.95 0.10 3.87
CA TRP A 190 9.72 0.50 4.55
C TRP A 190 9.58 2.03 4.59
N ARG A 191 10.67 2.78 4.66
CA ARG A 191 10.67 4.24 4.65
C ARG A 191 10.01 4.83 3.40
N ASP A 192 10.32 4.30 2.22
CA ASP A 192 9.68 4.74 0.97
C ASP A 192 8.16 4.46 0.99
N TYR A 193 7.78 3.28 1.47
CA TYR A 193 6.38 2.95 1.70
C TYR A 193 5.73 3.90 2.72
N ALA A 194 6.40 4.17 3.85
CA ALA A 194 5.92 5.05 4.91
C ALA A 194 5.68 6.48 4.42
N VAL A 195 6.58 7.01 3.60
CA VAL A 195 6.41 8.32 2.93
C VAL A 195 5.19 8.27 2.00
N SER A 196 5.02 7.18 1.23
CA SER A 196 3.87 7.01 0.33
C SER A 196 2.53 6.93 1.07
N GLN A 197 2.52 6.39 2.29
CA GLN A 197 1.34 6.33 3.17
C GLN A 197 1.21 7.56 4.07
N SER A 198 2.09 8.53 3.89
CA SER A 198 2.14 9.75 4.70
C SER A 198 2.21 9.45 6.21
N ILE A 199 3.06 8.56 6.67
CA ILE A 199 3.29 8.28 8.09
C ILE A 199 3.64 9.57 8.85
N PHE A 200 3.25 9.66 10.13
CA PHE A 200 3.44 10.86 10.94
C PHE A 200 4.92 11.28 10.97
N PRO A 201 5.26 12.55 10.63
CA PRO A 201 6.65 12.95 10.36
C PRO A 201 7.60 12.75 11.53
N ALA A 202 7.12 12.88 12.77
CA ALA A 202 7.96 12.63 13.94
C ALA A 202 8.42 11.17 14.02
N ILE A 203 7.58 10.20 13.60
CA ILE A 203 7.95 8.78 13.54
C ILE A 203 9.03 8.56 12.49
N LEU A 204 8.86 9.11 11.29
CA LEU A 204 9.89 9.03 10.25
C LEU A 204 11.21 9.64 10.70
N SER A 205 11.16 10.85 11.28
CA SER A 205 12.36 11.52 11.79
C SER A 205 13.06 10.72 12.88
N TYR A 206 12.31 10.09 13.76
CA TYR A 206 12.85 9.24 14.81
C TYR A 206 13.52 7.99 14.25
N LEU A 207 12.86 7.30 13.36
CA LEU A 207 13.39 6.06 12.77
C LEU A 207 14.53 6.31 11.77
N ASP A 208 14.60 7.49 11.14
CA ASP A 208 15.76 7.90 10.35
C ASP A 208 17.04 8.04 11.22
N ILE A 209 16.86 8.32 12.53
CA ILE A 209 17.96 8.45 13.51
C ILE A 209 18.23 7.12 14.22
N TYR A 210 17.17 6.36 14.51
CA TYR A 210 17.22 5.10 15.27
C TYR A 210 16.57 3.95 14.45
N PRO A 211 17.17 3.52 13.33
CA PRO A 211 16.58 2.49 12.45
C PRO A 211 16.44 1.12 13.13
N ASP A 212 17.26 0.83 14.15
CA ASP A 212 17.19 -0.42 14.91
C ASP A 212 15.88 -0.53 15.73
N ASP A 213 15.27 0.58 16.10
CA ASP A 213 13.98 0.63 16.82
C ASP A 213 12.77 0.34 15.92
N PHE A 214 12.97 0.24 14.59
CA PHE A 214 11.93 -0.05 13.62
C PHE A 214 11.31 -1.44 13.77
N SER A 215 12.16 -2.44 13.97
CA SER A 215 11.75 -3.83 14.15
C SER A 215 12.56 -4.44 15.28
N TYR A 216 11.99 -4.38 16.48
CA TYR A 216 12.63 -4.82 17.72
C TYR A 216 11.81 -5.91 18.39
N LEU A 217 12.48 -6.95 18.85
CA LEU A 217 11.90 -8.00 19.67
C LEU A 217 12.95 -8.46 20.68
N GLU A 218 12.59 -8.42 21.96
CA GLU A 218 13.38 -8.96 23.04
C GLU A 218 12.49 -9.76 23.98
N THR A 219 12.98 -10.92 24.42
CA THR A 219 12.31 -11.72 25.45
C THR A 219 12.96 -11.41 26.80
N THR A 220 12.20 -10.76 27.67
CA THR A 220 12.63 -10.39 29.03
C THR A 220 11.98 -11.31 30.06
N VAL A 221 12.36 -11.16 31.33
CA VAL A 221 11.76 -11.92 32.46
C VAL A 221 10.27 -11.57 32.62
N ASP A 222 9.88 -10.33 32.27
CA ASP A 222 8.51 -9.82 32.41
C ASP A 222 7.64 -10.07 31.18
N GLY A 223 8.20 -10.65 30.11
CA GLY A 223 7.49 -10.94 28.86
C GLY A 223 8.26 -10.55 27.60
N LYS A 224 7.56 -10.48 26.48
CA LYS A 224 8.15 -10.05 25.20
C LYS A 224 7.98 -8.53 25.04
N GLU A 225 9.11 -7.83 24.87
CA GLU A 225 9.13 -6.42 24.49
C GLU A 225 9.31 -6.29 22.98
N PHE A 226 8.50 -5.47 22.32
CA PHE A 226 8.57 -5.34 20.87
C PHE A 226 8.15 -3.97 20.33
N ALA A 227 8.73 -3.62 19.19
CA ALA A 227 8.27 -2.61 18.27
C ALA A 227 8.26 -3.21 16.86
N THR A 228 7.17 -3.03 16.12
CA THR A 228 7.01 -3.63 14.79
C THR A 228 6.64 -2.56 13.75
N PRO A 229 6.89 -2.80 12.47
CA PRO A 229 6.40 -1.90 11.42
C PRO A 229 4.91 -1.58 11.52
N ARG A 230 4.08 -2.55 11.89
CA ARG A 230 2.63 -2.35 12.12
C ARG A 230 2.37 -1.42 13.30
N SER A 231 3.06 -1.60 14.42
CA SER A 231 2.84 -0.76 15.60
C SER A 231 3.19 0.71 15.33
N TRP A 232 4.21 0.99 14.52
CA TRP A 232 4.55 2.34 14.08
C TRP A 232 3.48 2.95 13.16
N ILE A 233 2.89 2.15 12.26
CA ILE A 233 1.79 2.59 11.39
C ILE A 233 0.55 2.92 12.22
N ASP A 234 0.15 2.02 13.12
CA ASP A 234 -1.04 2.19 13.96
C ASP A 234 -0.87 3.39 14.92
N LEU A 235 0.32 3.57 15.50
CA LEU A 235 0.67 4.76 16.28
C LEU A 235 0.57 6.04 15.45
N SER A 236 1.06 6.01 14.21
CA SER A 236 0.98 7.15 13.28
C SER A 236 -0.47 7.59 13.02
N GLU A 237 -1.39 6.66 12.80
CA GLU A 237 -2.82 6.97 12.60
C GLU A 237 -3.41 7.66 13.84
N MET A 238 -3.08 7.17 15.03
CA MET A 238 -3.54 7.77 16.28
C MET A 238 -2.92 9.14 16.53
N MET A 239 -1.63 9.30 16.28
CA MET A 239 -0.95 10.60 16.44
C MET A 239 -1.55 11.66 15.49
N ARG A 240 -1.89 11.29 14.24
CA ARG A 240 -2.59 12.18 13.30
C ARG A 240 -3.95 12.60 13.80
N TYR A 241 -4.72 11.66 14.33
CA TYR A 241 -6.03 11.96 14.91
C TYR A 241 -5.91 12.91 16.10
N TYR A 242 -4.94 12.68 16.98
CA TYR A 242 -4.68 13.54 18.14
C TYR A 242 -4.22 14.95 17.72
N ASP A 243 -3.30 15.06 16.76
CA ASP A 243 -2.83 16.36 16.23
C ASP A 243 -4.00 17.13 15.59
N SER A 244 -4.84 16.48 14.79
CA SER A 244 -5.99 17.10 14.12
C SER A 244 -7.10 17.55 15.08
N THR A 245 -7.23 16.89 16.24
CA THR A 245 -8.26 17.20 17.26
C THR A 245 -7.72 18.01 18.44
N GLY A 246 -6.44 18.40 18.41
CA GLY A 246 -5.78 19.17 19.48
C GLY A 246 -5.61 18.38 20.78
N LYS A 247 -5.65 17.06 20.75
CA LYS A 247 -5.40 16.19 21.90
C LYS A 247 -3.91 16.04 22.16
N THR A 248 -3.53 15.92 23.44
CA THR A 248 -2.14 15.75 23.85
C THR A 248 -1.68 14.31 23.64
N ILE A 249 -0.59 14.15 22.89
CA ILE A 249 0.11 12.86 22.77
C ILE A 249 1.01 12.73 24.00
N ASN A 250 0.91 11.59 24.69
CA ASN A 250 1.66 11.31 25.91
C ASN A 250 2.30 9.91 25.85
N LEU A 251 3.18 9.62 26.82
CA LEU A 251 3.88 8.34 26.89
C LEU A 251 2.92 7.14 26.95
N SER A 252 1.82 7.26 27.69
CA SER A 252 0.85 6.17 27.83
C SER A 252 0.18 5.79 26.49
N LEU A 253 -0.05 6.76 25.59
CA LEU A 253 -0.52 6.48 24.23
C LEU A 253 0.55 5.72 23.43
N ILE A 254 1.81 6.13 23.52
CA ILE A 254 2.91 5.52 22.77
C ILE A 254 3.11 4.07 23.23
N GLU A 255 3.13 3.81 24.54
CA GLU A 255 3.31 2.48 25.14
C GLU A 255 2.19 1.48 24.78
N GLN A 256 0.99 1.97 24.40
CA GLN A 256 -0.09 1.09 23.90
C GLN A 256 0.25 0.44 22.54
N TYR A 257 1.11 1.06 21.74
CA TYR A 257 1.52 0.59 20.42
C TYR A 257 2.94 0.05 20.41
N ILE A 258 3.86 0.73 21.08
CA ILE A 258 5.27 0.37 21.19
C ILE A 258 5.48 -0.31 22.55
N GLN A 259 5.39 -1.63 22.55
CA GLN A 259 5.48 -2.44 23.78
C GLN A 259 6.95 -2.75 24.14
N ALA A 260 7.85 -1.80 23.90
CA ALA A 260 9.22 -1.75 24.36
C ALA A 260 9.41 -0.44 25.13
N PRO A 261 9.35 -0.45 26.48
CA PRO A 261 9.30 0.78 27.30
C PRO A 261 10.51 1.69 27.10
N ALA A 262 11.68 1.14 26.80
CA ALA A 262 12.87 1.91 26.50
C ALA A 262 12.72 2.71 25.20
N ILE A 263 12.19 2.08 24.16
CA ILE A 263 11.93 2.69 22.84
C ILE A 263 10.80 3.72 22.98
N ALA A 264 9.71 3.38 23.67
CA ALA A 264 8.59 4.31 23.85
C ALA A 264 9.01 5.60 24.56
N ARG A 265 9.82 5.51 25.61
CA ARG A 265 10.37 6.68 26.34
C ARG A 265 11.32 7.48 25.48
N ARG A 266 12.20 6.85 24.70
CA ARG A 266 13.12 7.52 23.79
C ARG A 266 12.35 8.27 22.70
N PHE A 267 11.33 7.64 22.14
CA PHE A 267 10.47 8.28 21.14
C PHE A 267 9.68 9.46 21.74
N MET A 268 9.15 9.34 22.97
CA MET A 268 8.46 10.47 23.63
C MET A 268 9.38 11.67 23.84
N GLN A 269 10.62 11.47 24.32
CA GLN A 269 11.61 12.54 24.48
C GLN A 269 11.95 13.19 23.13
N PHE A 270 12.11 12.37 22.09
CA PHE A 270 12.32 12.91 20.74
C PHE A 270 11.11 13.71 20.24
N TYR A 271 9.88 13.23 20.47
CA TYR A 271 8.67 13.91 20.07
C TYR A 271 8.50 15.29 20.71
N GLU A 272 8.87 15.45 21.98
CA GLU A 272 8.87 16.75 22.65
C GLU A 272 9.85 17.73 21.98
N LEU A 273 11.04 17.25 21.60
CA LEU A 273 12.01 18.06 20.83
C LEU A 273 11.48 18.38 19.43
N TRP A 274 10.88 17.44 18.77
CA TRP A 274 10.28 17.62 17.44
C TRP A 274 9.18 18.69 17.44
N LEU A 275 8.31 18.72 18.44
CA LEU A 275 7.31 19.78 18.61
C LEU A 275 7.95 21.16 18.76
N LYS A 276 9.05 21.25 19.49
CA LYS A 276 9.83 22.48 19.61
C LYS A 276 10.41 22.91 18.26
N TYR A 277 11.00 21.98 17.50
CA TYR A 277 11.54 22.28 16.17
C TYR A 277 10.44 22.75 15.22
N ARG A 278 9.26 22.07 15.22
CA ARG A 278 8.08 22.47 14.43
C ARG A 278 7.66 23.93 14.72
N SER A 279 7.70 24.35 15.99
CA SER A 279 7.39 25.72 16.41
C SER A 279 8.46 26.71 16.00
N ASP A 280 9.73 26.36 16.19
CA ASP A 280 10.85 27.28 16.05
C ASP A 280 11.21 27.58 14.58
N TYR A 281 11.06 26.61 13.67
CA TYR A 281 11.42 26.76 12.25
C TYR A 281 10.36 27.41 11.37
N GLN A 282 9.11 27.51 11.83
CA GLN A 282 8.04 28.21 11.12
C GLN A 282 7.98 27.84 9.63
N ILE A 283 7.78 26.55 9.34
CA ILE A 283 7.79 26.00 7.97
C ILE A 283 6.99 26.82 6.96
N PRO A 284 5.79 27.37 7.28
CA PRO A 284 5.06 28.23 6.36
C PRO A 284 5.85 29.46 5.87
N GLU A 285 6.69 30.08 6.71
CA GLU A 285 7.51 31.21 6.31
C GLU A 285 8.64 30.79 5.36
N ILE A 286 9.25 29.62 5.59
CA ILE A 286 10.23 29.03 4.66
C ILE A 286 9.58 28.78 3.31
N MET A 287 8.37 28.20 3.29
CA MET A 287 7.61 27.92 2.07
C MET A 287 7.25 29.21 1.31
N ASP A 288 6.91 30.27 2.01
CA ASP A 288 6.59 31.56 1.38
C ASP A 288 7.84 32.39 1.02
N GLY A 289 9.06 31.91 1.33
CA GLY A 289 10.33 32.61 1.08
C GLY A 289 10.50 33.86 1.94
N LYS A 290 9.94 33.83 3.16
CA LYS A 290 9.97 34.93 4.13
C LYS A 290 10.75 34.59 5.40
N GLU A 291 11.52 33.50 5.35
CA GLU A 291 12.30 33.05 6.51
C GLU A 291 13.28 34.11 7.00
N SER A 292 13.38 34.26 8.32
CA SER A 292 14.34 35.17 8.92
C SER A 292 15.78 34.62 8.79
N PRO A 293 16.82 35.51 8.72
CA PRO A 293 18.23 35.07 8.70
C PRO A 293 18.62 34.20 9.90
N SER A 294 17.94 34.38 11.04
CA SER A 294 18.14 33.56 12.22
C SER A 294 17.74 32.10 12.04
N ILE A 295 16.64 31.84 11.32
CA ILE A 295 16.19 30.47 11.00
C ILE A 295 17.25 29.76 10.15
N LEU A 296 17.76 30.40 9.11
CA LEU A 296 18.81 29.85 8.26
C LEU A 296 20.10 29.58 9.02
N SER A 297 20.54 30.53 9.86
CA SER A 297 21.74 30.38 10.70
C SER A 297 21.58 29.21 11.68
N ARG A 298 20.41 29.07 12.29
CA ARG A 298 20.08 27.97 13.18
C ARG A 298 20.11 26.62 12.44
N ALA A 299 19.48 26.50 11.26
CA ALA A 299 19.50 25.30 10.47
C ALA A 299 20.91 24.83 10.10
N ARG A 300 21.82 25.78 9.80
CA ARG A 300 23.22 25.48 9.53
C ARG A 300 23.97 24.96 10.75
N ALA A 301 23.68 25.51 11.94
CA ALA A 301 24.32 25.14 13.20
C ALA A 301 23.65 23.95 13.90
N ALA A 302 22.50 23.49 13.39
CA ALA A 302 21.72 22.44 13.99
C ALA A 302 22.45 21.09 14.03
N ARG A 303 22.15 20.30 15.07
CA ARG A 303 22.64 18.93 15.18
C ARG A 303 21.93 18.03 14.17
N PHE A 304 22.45 16.84 13.95
CA PHE A 304 21.94 15.90 12.96
C PHE A 304 20.44 15.57 13.19
N ASP A 305 20.05 15.29 14.43
CA ASP A 305 18.67 15.01 14.82
C ASP A 305 17.70 16.17 14.48
N GLU A 306 18.10 17.41 14.76
CA GLU A 306 17.32 18.61 14.43
C GLU A 306 17.24 18.82 12.91
N ARG A 307 18.31 18.54 12.15
CA ARG A 307 18.32 18.65 10.68
C ARG A 307 17.38 17.63 10.03
N VAL A 308 17.43 16.38 10.47
CA VAL A 308 16.52 15.31 9.97
C VAL A 308 15.06 15.67 10.26
N ALA A 309 14.76 16.15 11.48
CA ALA A 309 13.43 16.61 11.82
C ALA A 309 12.97 17.77 10.92
N LEU A 310 13.84 18.74 10.64
CA LEU A 310 13.54 19.87 9.76
C LEU A 310 13.26 19.43 8.32
N ILE A 311 14.01 18.48 7.79
CA ILE A 311 13.80 17.92 6.43
C ILE A 311 12.41 17.27 6.32
N ASN A 312 12.04 16.45 7.29
CA ASN A 312 10.74 15.78 7.26
C ASN A 312 9.58 16.76 7.47
N LEU A 313 9.77 17.79 8.31
CA LEU A 313 8.80 18.90 8.44
C LEU A 313 8.63 19.69 7.14
N MET A 314 9.72 19.98 6.43
CA MET A 314 9.68 20.65 5.12
C MET A 314 8.97 19.78 4.07
N SER A 315 9.29 18.49 4.01
CA SER A 315 8.63 17.53 3.09
C SER A 315 7.13 17.43 3.35
N GLU A 316 6.72 17.37 4.61
CA GLU A 316 5.30 17.38 4.99
C GLU A 316 4.62 18.70 4.60
N GLY A 317 5.21 19.84 4.93
CA GLY A 317 4.68 21.15 4.58
C GLY A 317 4.44 21.30 3.08
N VAL A 318 5.42 20.89 2.28
CA VAL A 318 5.31 20.87 0.81
C VAL A 318 4.20 19.89 0.37
N SER A 319 4.18 18.67 0.88
CA SER A 319 3.16 17.68 0.52
C SER A 319 1.75 18.21 0.80
N ASN A 320 1.53 18.81 1.97
CA ASN A 320 0.24 19.41 2.34
C ASN A 320 -0.16 20.59 1.43
N ALA A 321 0.80 21.38 0.96
CA ALA A 321 0.54 22.48 0.04
C ALA A 321 0.22 22.01 -1.39
N LEU A 322 0.83 20.91 -1.84
CA LEU A 322 0.64 20.37 -3.18
C LEU A 322 -0.56 19.42 -3.30
N ALA A 323 -0.95 18.74 -2.22
CA ALA A 323 -2.02 17.74 -2.22
C ALA A 323 -3.35 18.25 -2.81
N PRO A 324 -3.86 19.45 -2.45
CA PRO A 324 -5.10 19.97 -3.03
C PRO A 324 -5.03 20.14 -4.56
N VAL A 325 -3.86 20.56 -5.08
CA VAL A 325 -3.65 20.78 -6.51
C VAL A 325 -3.68 19.46 -7.28
N ILE A 326 -3.00 18.42 -6.78
CA ILE A 326 -2.99 17.08 -7.37
C ILE A 326 -4.36 16.41 -7.28
N ASP A 327 -5.02 16.52 -6.15
CA ASP A 327 -6.38 16.00 -5.93
C ASP A 327 -7.37 16.63 -6.92
N GLN A 328 -7.37 17.95 -7.01
CA GLN A 328 -8.27 18.67 -7.91
C GLN A 328 -7.98 18.35 -9.39
N ARG A 329 -6.70 18.27 -9.78
CA ARG A 329 -6.30 17.84 -11.12
C ARG A 329 -6.81 16.45 -11.47
N THR A 330 -6.63 15.49 -10.56
CA THR A 330 -7.06 14.11 -10.73
C THR A 330 -8.59 14.02 -10.82
N THR A 331 -9.29 14.78 -10.00
CA THR A 331 -10.74 14.88 -10.02
C THR A 331 -11.24 15.43 -11.34
N LEU A 332 -10.69 16.57 -11.80
CA LEU A 332 -11.08 17.20 -13.07
C LEU A 332 -10.78 16.30 -14.29
N ALA A 333 -9.67 15.56 -14.27
CA ALA A 333 -9.36 14.60 -15.33
C ALA A 333 -10.36 13.44 -15.37
N GLY A 334 -10.74 12.90 -14.20
CA GLY A 334 -11.75 11.87 -14.11
C GLY A 334 -13.15 12.34 -14.53
N VAL A 335 -13.53 13.55 -14.15
CA VAL A 335 -14.81 14.17 -14.56
C VAL A 335 -14.85 14.35 -16.08
N GLU A 336 -13.76 14.74 -16.73
CA GLU A 336 -13.72 14.85 -18.20
C GLU A 336 -14.00 13.51 -18.90
N VAL A 337 -13.47 12.41 -18.37
CA VAL A 337 -13.75 11.07 -18.91
C VAL A 337 -15.23 10.73 -18.74
N LEU A 338 -15.80 11.01 -17.57
CA LEU A 338 -17.23 10.76 -17.30
C LEU A 338 -18.13 11.62 -18.20
N LEU A 339 -17.79 12.88 -18.43
CA LEU A 339 -18.54 13.75 -19.37
C LEU A 339 -18.53 13.21 -20.80
N LYS A 340 -17.42 12.64 -21.27
CA LYS A 340 -17.35 11.98 -22.58
C LYS A 340 -18.26 10.74 -22.63
N ASP A 341 -18.30 9.95 -21.57
CA ASP A 341 -19.19 8.79 -21.45
C ASP A 341 -20.66 9.22 -21.43
N VAL A 342 -21.02 10.25 -20.67
CA VAL A 342 -22.37 10.83 -20.66
C VAL A 342 -22.79 11.28 -22.05
N ARG A 343 -21.94 12.04 -22.75
CA ARG A 343 -22.21 12.48 -24.12
C ARG A 343 -22.45 11.30 -25.06
N ARG A 344 -21.65 10.24 -24.97
CA ARG A 344 -21.80 9.03 -25.78
C ARG A 344 -23.17 8.37 -25.50
N HIS A 345 -23.53 8.18 -24.23
CA HIS A 345 -24.82 7.60 -23.87
C HIS A 345 -26.03 8.42 -24.34
N THR A 346 -25.92 9.76 -24.30
CA THR A 346 -26.97 10.65 -24.80
C THR A 346 -27.19 10.46 -26.29
N VAL A 347 -26.10 10.38 -27.08
CA VAL A 347 -26.19 10.23 -28.54
C VAL A 347 -26.63 8.82 -28.97
N GLU A 348 -26.11 7.77 -28.31
CA GLU A 348 -26.41 6.36 -28.66
C GLU A 348 -27.83 5.93 -28.29
N HIS A 349 -28.43 6.53 -27.25
CA HIS A 349 -29.73 6.10 -26.70
C HIS A 349 -30.82 7.16 -26.86
N ASP A 350 -30.53 8.29 -27.46
CA ASP A 350 -31.47 9.41 -27.65
C ASP A 350 -32.19 9.82 -26.35
N ILE A 351 -31.43 9.93 -25.26
CA ILE A 351 -31.92 10.27 -23.92
C ILE A 351 -31.43 11.64 -23.49
N SER A 352 -32.12 12.26 -22.52
CA SER A 352 -31.71 13.55 -21.99
C SER A 352 -30.34 13.50 -21.33
N TRP A 353 -29.65 14.61 -21.31
CA TRP A 353 -28.36 14.76 -20.63
C TRP A 353 -28.41 14.28 -19.16
N LYS A 354 -29.46 14.67 -18.44
CA LYS A 354 -29.69 14.30 -17.04
C LYS A 354 -29.83 12.79 -16.86
N GLU A 355 -30.66 12.16 -17.71
CA GLU A 355 -30.88 10.71 -17.66
C GLU A 355 -29.63 9.90 -18.02
N ALA A 356 -28.85 10.38 -19.03
CA ALA A 356 -27.59 9.77 -19.40
C ALA A 356 -26.58 9.82 -18.23
N LEU A 357 -26.53 10.94 -17.53
CA LEU A 357 -25.65 11.11 -16.40
C LEU A 357 -26.04 10.21 -15.21
N GLU A 358 -27.32 10.17 -14.85
CA GLU A 358 -27.81 9.28 -13.80
C GLU A 358 -27.46 7.83 -14.09
N LYS A 359 -27.60 7.38 -15.36
CA LYS A 359 -27.21 6.04 -15.81
C LYS A 359 -25.71 5.78 -15.71
N VAL A 360 -24.86 6.73 -16.14
CA VAL A 360 -23.40 6.61 -16.06
C VAL A 360 -22.94 6.53 -14.60
N VAL A 361 -23.47 7.40 -13.73
CA VAL A 361 -23.16 7.38 -12.30
C VAL A 361 -23.62 6.08 -11.65
N ALA A 362 -24.85 5.64 -11.90
CA ALA A 362 -25.39 4.39 -11.35
C ALA A 362 -24.57 3.15 -11.77
N ASN A 363 -24.17 3.05 -13.03
CA ASN A 363 -23.34 1.96 -13.52
C ASN A 363 -21.94 1.97 -12.87
N ARG A 364 -21.40 3.15 -12.67
CA ARG A 364 -20.10 3.31 -12.01
C ARG A 364 -20.18 2.92 -10.53
N CYS A 365 -21.26 3.31 -9.81
CA CYS A 365 -21.52 2.89 -8.43
C CYS A 365 -21.59 1.36 -8.31
N LYS A 366 -22.37 0.70 -9.17
CA LYS A 366 -22.45 -0.76 -9.19
C LYS A 366 -21.08 -1.43 -9.40
N THR A 367 -20.27 -0.86 -10.29
CA THR A 367 -18.90 -1.35 -10.54
C THR A 367 -18.00 -1.15 -9.33
N LEU A 368 -18.14 -0.01 -8.64
CA LEU A 368 -17.39 0.30 -7.42
C LEU A 368 -17.75 -0.67 -6.29
N ASP A 369 -19.06 -0.91 -6.08
CA ASP A 369 -19.53 -1.82 -5.04
C ASP A 369 -19.02 -3.25 -5.27
N LYS A 370 -19.05 -3.74 -6.53
CA LYS A 370 -18.43 -5.01 -6.87
C LYS A 370 -16.95 -5.06 -6.53
N LYS A 371 -16.18 -4.04 -6.93
CA LYS A 371 -14.74 -3.96 -6.65
C LYS A 371 -14.43 -3.81 -5.15
N ARG A 372 -15.30 -3.12 -4.39
CA ARG A 372 -15.18 -3.01 -2.94
C ARG A 372 -15.38 -4.37 -2.27
N ASN A 373 -16.42 -5.09 -2.64
CA ASN A 373 -16.74 -6.40 -2.07
C ASN A 373 -15.66 -7.46 -2.36
N THR A 374 -14.99 -7.35 -3.51
CA THR A 374 -13.88 -8.26 -3.89
C THR A 374 -12.51 -7.79 -3.42
N GLY A 375 -12.41 -6.64 -2.73
CA GLY A 375 -11.12 -6.06 -2.33
C GLY A 375 -10.24 -5.58 -3.49
N ALA A 376 -10.80 -5.51 -4.71
CA ALA A 376 -10.09 -5.16 -5.94
C ALA A 376 -9.92 -3.64 -6.15
N ILE A 377 -10.31 -2.80 -5.18
CA ILE A 377 -10.14 -1.35 -5.23
C ILE A 377 -9.39 -0.85 -4.00
N SER A 378 -8.43 0.05 -4.22
CA SER A 378 -7.75 0.73 -3.11
C SER A 378 -8.63 1.85 -2.52
N LYS A 379 -8.45 2.15 -1.23
CA LYS A 379 -9.12 3.29 -0.56
C LYS A 379 -8.88 4.62 -1.30
N ALA A 380 -7.69 4.82 -1.85
CA ALA A 380 -7.35 6.02 -2.62
C ALA A 380 -8.18 6.12 -3.92
N ALA A 381 -8.30 5.01 -4.66
CA ALA A 381 -9.10 4.99 -5.90
C ALA A 381 -10.61 5.17 -5.62
N GLU A 382 -11.10 4.61 -4.51
CA GLU A 382 -12.47 4.82 -4.05
C GLU A 382 -12.73 6.30 -3.69
N SER A 383 -11.84 6.91 -2.90
CA SER A 383 -11.93 8.33 -2.53
C SER A 383 -11.86 9.25 -3.77
N ALA A 384 -10.96 8.96 -4.72
CA ALA A 384 -10.88 9.72 -5.97
C ALA A 384 -12.19 9.65 -6.77
N TRP A 385 -12.82 8.47 -6.81
CA TRP A 385 -14.09 8.30 -7.49
C TRP A 385 -15.23 9.09 -6.82
N LEU A 386 -15.30 9.07 -5.48
CA LEU A 386 -16.31 9.85 -4.73
C LEU A 386 -16.15 11.35 -5.01
N LYS A 387 -14.92 11.88 -5.00
CA LYS A 387 -14.64 13.28 -5.35
C LYS A 387 -15.06 13.61 -6.79
N GLN A 388 -14.84 12.70 -7.74
CA GLN A 388 -15.28 12.88 -9.13
C GLN A 388 -16.80 12.91 -9.25
N ARG A 389 -17.52 12.04 -8.54
CA ARG A 389 -18.98 12.02 -8.49
C ARG A 389 -19.54 13.33 -7.94
N ASP A 390 -19.02 13.75 -6.79
CA ASP A 390 -19.48 14.96 -6.11
C ASP A 390 -19.24 16.21 -6.99
N CYS A 391 -18.04 16.31 -7.60
CA CYS A 391 -17.73 17.38 -8.57
C CYS A 391 -18.69 17.36 -9.78
N LEU A 392 -19.05 16.18 -10.26
CA LEU A 392 -19.98 16.04 -11.38
C LEU A 392 -21.41 16.45 -10.97
N GLN A 393 -21.85 16.11 -9.77
CA GLN A 393 -23.14 16.54 -9.21
C GLN A 393 -23.21 18.07 -9.02
N GLU A 394 -22.15 18.69 -8.50
CA GLU A 394 -22.07 20.16 -8.39
C GLU A 394 -22.15 20.85 -9.76
N LEU A 395 -21.50 20.28 -10.79
CA LEU A 395 -21.62 20.78 -12.16
C LEU A 395 -23.06 20.69 -12.66
N MET A 396 -23.79 19.63 -12.32
CA MET A 396 -25.19 19.48 -12.72
C MET A 396 -26.11 20.48 -12.06
N GLU A 397 -25.96 20.70 -10.76
CA GLU A 397 -26.80 21.66 -10.00
C GLU A 397 -26.62 23.08 -10.51
N SER A 398 -25.47 23.38 -11.14
CA SER A 398 -25.22 24.70 -11.75
C SER A 398 -25.92 24.91 -13.10
N PHE A 399 -26.48 23.85 -13.71
CA PHE A 399 -27.16 23.92 -15.02
C PHE A 399 -28.65 23.62 -14.86
N HIS A 400 -29.47 24.66 -14.80
CA HIS A 400 -30.92 24.55 -14.80
C HIS A 400 -31.46 24.26 -16.22
N GLU A 401 -32.20 23.15 -16.36
CA GLU A 401 -33.17 22.84 -17.42
C GLU A 401 -32.72 22.85 -18.89
N GLU A 402 -31.47 22.53 -19.22
CA GLU A 402 -31.11 22.33 -20.61
C GLU A 402 -31.34 20.87 -21.06
N ASN A 403 -32.44 20.64 -21.80
CA ASN A 403 -32.84 19.31 -22.29
C ASN A 403 -32.01 18.83 -23.49
N ASP A 404 -31.19 19.68 -24.12
CA ASP A 404 -30.38 19.31 -25.27
C ASP A 404 -28.99 18.81 -24.87
N ALA A 405 -28.63 17.65 -25.37
CA ALA A 405 -27.39 16.94 -25.09
C ALA A 405 -26.12 17.77 -25.38
N MET A 406 -26.16 18.54 -26.45
CA MET A 406 -24.98 19.28 -26.92
C MET A 406 -24.76 20.55 -26.10
N THR A 407 -25.81 21.21 -25.70
CA THR A 407 -25.79 22.42 -24.89
C THR A 407 -25.30 22.11 -23.47
N GLY A 408 -25.83 21.05 -22.84
CA GLY A 408 -25.40 20.57 -21.52
C GLY A 408 -23.92 20.17 -21.50
N TYR A 409 -23.45 19.43 -22.51
CA TYR A 409 -22.02 19.05 -22.61
C TYR A 409 -21.11 20.27 -22.75
N THR A 410 -21.52 21.26 -23.61
CA THR A 410 -20.70 22.44 -23.86
C THR A 410 -20.59 23.32 -22.62
N ALA A 411 -21.67 23.50 -21.90
CA ALA A 411 -21.70 24.26 -20.64
C ALA A 411 -20.86 23.57 -19.54
N ALA A 412 -21.02 22.25 -19.35
CA ALA A 412 -20.20 21.48 -18.42
C ALA A 412 -18.70 21.54 -18.76
N LYS A 413 -18.35 21.50 -20.04
CA LYS A 413 -16.98 21.65 -20.51
C LYS A 413 -16.40 23.04 -20.23
N GLN A 414 -17.17 24.09 -20.46
CA GLN A 414 -16.76 25.48 -20.15
C GLN A 414 -16.50 25.68 -18.66
N ALA A 415 -17.39 25.14 -17.80
CA ALA A 415 -17.20 25.19 -16.35
C ALA A 415 -15.95 24.41 -15.89
N LEU A 416 -15.69 23.25 -16.51
CA LEU A 416 -14.48 22.46 -16.26
C LEU A 416 -13.22 23.23 -16.68
N ASP A 417 -13.23 23.88 -17.82
CA ASP A 417 -12.10 24.68 -18.33
C ASP A 417 -11.83 25.91 -17.45
N ALA A 418 -12.88 26.54 -16.90
CA ALA A 418 -12.75 27.63 -15.92
C ALA A 418 -12.07 27.13 -14.62
N ARG A 419 -12.49 25.97 -14.08
CA ARG A 419 -11.85 25.34 -12.91
C ARG A 419 -10.39 24.98 -13.18
N ARG A 420 -10.07 24.50 -14.39
CA ARG A 420 -8.67 24.22 -14.82
C ARG A 420 -7.81 25.49 -14.86
N LYS A 421 -8.39 26.61 -15.26
CA LYS A 421 -7.67 27.89 -15.27
C LYS A 421 -7.34 28.37 -13.85
N SER A 422 -8.28 28.23 -12.89
CA SER A 422 -8.00 28.52 -11.48
C SER A 422 -6.90 27.62 -10.94
N LEU A 423 -6.98 26.31 -11.21
CA LEU A 423 -5.99 25.33 -10.79
C LEU A 423 -4.57 25.63 -11.27
N LYS A 424 -4.40 26.21 -12.46
CA LYS A 424 -3.08 26.64 -12.93
C LYS A 424 -2.44 27.71 -12.05
N ASN A 425 -3.24 28.66 -11.55
CA ASN A 425 -2.74 29.72 -10.66
C ASN A 425 -2.37 29.14 -9.29
N GLU A 426 -3.18 28.23 -8.78
CA GLU A 426 -2.90 27.52 -7.52
C GLU A 426 -1.63 26.66 -7.66
N ALA A 427 -1.47 25.97 -8.79
CA ALA A 427 -0.27 25.19 -9.10
C ALA A 427 0.99 26.05 -9.17
N ALA A 428 0.91 27.25 -9.78
CA ALA A 428 2.05 28.17 -9.84
C ALA A 428 2.47 28.65 -8.43
N THR A 429 1.50 28.93 -7.55
CA THR A 429 1.77 29.29 -6.17
C THR A 429 2.43 28.15 -5.41
N ALA A 430 1.89 26.94 -5.56
CA ALA A 430 2.42 25.74 -4.93
C ALA A 430 3.83 25.38 -5.45
N GLN A 431 4.08 25.56 -6.76
CA GLN A 431 5.41 25.39 -7.37
C GLN A 431 6.44 26.35 -6.75
N LYS A 432 6.07 27.61 -6.55
CA LYS A 432 6.95 28.59 -5.91
C LYS A 432 7.30 28.19 -4.47
N ARG A 433 6.34 27.64 -3.72
CA ARG A 433 6.58 27.13 -2.37
C ARG A 433 7.57 25.96 -2.35
N LEU A 434 7.45 25.04 -3.30
CA LEU A 434 8.40 23.94 -3.47
C LEU A 434 9.81 24.44 -3.78
N GLU A 435 9.94 25.40 -4.72
CA GLU A 435 11.23 26.01 -5.08
C GLU A 435 11.86 26.75 -3.88
N ASN A 436 11.07 27.47 -3.08
CA ASN A 436 11.55 28.14 -1.88
C ASN A 436 12.14 27.16 -0.84
N VAL A 437 11.44 26.02 -0.60
CA VAL A 437 11.91 24.99 0.33
C VAL A 437 13.22 24.38 -0.16
N LEU A 438 13.32 24.02 -1.45
CA LEU A 438 14.56 23.48 -2.01
C LEU A 438 15.69 24.50 -1.97
N GLY A 439 15.43 25.77 -2.26
CA GLY A 439 16.39 26.84 -2.15
C GLY A 439 16.85 27.09 -0.71
N PHE A 440 15.96 27.01 0.27
CA PHE A 440 16.30 27.06 1.69
C PHE A 440 17.20 25.88 2.09
N ALA A 441 16.80 24.65 1.73
CA ALA A 441 17.57 23.45 2.05
C ALA A 441 18.98 23.50 1.44
N GLU A 442 19.12 23.95 0.20
CA GLU A 442 20.42 24.14 -0.46
C GLU A 442 21.30 25.16 0.26
N ARG A 443 20.72 26.30 0.68
CA ARG A 443 21.46 27.31 1.48
C ARG A 443 21.83 26.84 2.87
N ALA A 444 21.00 26.00 3.50
CA ALA A 444 21.22 25.51 4.86
C ALA A 444 22.21 24.34 4.90
N PHE A 445 22.05 23.36 4.03
CA PHE A 445 22.72 22.07 4.10
C PHE A 445 23.74 21.83 2.98
N GLY A 446 23.62 22.54 1.84
CA GLY A 446 24.49 22.32 0.70
C GLY A 446 24.34 20.90 0.13
N GLU A 447 25.44 20.34 -0.34
CA GLU A 447 25.51 18.95 -0.84
C GLU A 447 25.80 17.97 0.31
N SER A 448 24.82 17.66 1.10
CA SER A 448 24.95 16.81 2.30
C SER A 448 24.03 15.60 2.27
N HIS A 449 24.17 14.72 3.25
CA HIS A 449 23.28 13.58 3.44
C HIS A 449 21.81 13.99 3.63
N GLU A 450 21.61 15.12 4.30
CA GLU A 450 20.30 15.73 4.52
C GLU A 450 19.61 16.10 3.19
N MET A 451 20.35 16.58 2.21
CA MET A 451 19.81 16.87 0.88
C MET A 451 19.42 15.57 0.15
N VAL A 452 20.19 14.50 0.31
CA VAL A 452 19.81 13.18 -0.23
C VAL A 452 18.49 12.70 0.37
N LEU A 453 18.35 12.79 1.70
CA LEU A 453 17.11 12.41 2.39
C LEU A 453 15.91 13.22 1.88
N LEU A 454 16.07 14.54 1.70
CA LEU A 454 15.01 15.42 1.20
C LEU A 454 14.57 15.02 -0.22
N ILE A 455 15.53 14.88 -1.14
CA ILE A 455 15.22 14.52 -2.54
C ILE A 455 14.62 13.12 -2.65
N THR A 456 15.12 12.16 -1.88
CA THR A 456 14.55 10.80 -1.84
C THR A 456 13.12 10.81 -1.28
N SER A 457 12.86 11.52 -0.18
CA SER A 457 11.51 11.70 0.34
C SER A 457 10.54 12.34 -0.67
N MET A 458 11.00 13.37 -1.39
CA MET A 458 10.19 14.01 -2.44
C MET A 458 9.90 13.06 -3.61
N THR A 459 10.87 12.23 -3.98
CA THR A 459 10.72 11.23 -5.05
C THR A 459 9.74 10.12 -4.66
N ALA A 460 9.78 9.65 -3.41
CA ALA A 460 8.89 8.62 -2.90
C ALA A 460 7.47 9.14 -2.62
N SER A 461 7.29 10.48 -2.52
CA SER A 461 5.99 11.07 -2.18
C SER A 461 4.96 10.89 -3.31
N PRO A 462 3.76 10.34 -3.01
CA PRO A 462 2.68 10.20 -3.98
C PRO A 462 2.04 11.53 -4.40
N VAL A 463 2.41 12.62 -3.76
CA VAL A 463 1.93 13.97 -4.02
C VAL A 463 2.99 14.81 -4.71
N ILE A 464 4.21 14.86 -4.14
CA ILE A 464 5.27 15.76 -4.60
C ILE A 464 5.80 15.32 -5.97
N PHE A 465 6.12 14.04 -6.15
CA PHE A 465 6.68 13.55 -7.41
C PHE A 465 5.72 13.68 -8.60
N PRO A 466 4.42 13.30 -8.51
CA PRO A 466 3.45 13.59 -9.56
C PRO A 466 3.26 15.08 -9.86
N PHE A 467 3.39 15.94 -8.84
CA PHE A 467 3.35 17.39 -9.07
C PHE A 467 4.56 17.85 -9.88
N ILE A 468 5.78 17.44 -9.50
CA ILE A 468 7.03 17.78 -10.21
C ILE A 468 6.99 17.28 -11.66
N THR A 469 6.53 16.06 -11.90
CA THR A 469 6.42 15.50 -13.26
C THR A 469 5.41 16.24 -14.13
N THR A 470 4.40 16.86 -13.52
CA THR A 470 3.33 17.57 -14.25
C THR A 470 3.65 19.04 -14.50
N TYR A 471 4.15 19.74 -13.49
CA TYR A 471 4.32 21.20 -13.53
C TYR A 471 5.79 21.62 -13.63
N GLY A 472 6.72 20.68 -13.41
CA GLY A 472 8.15 20.92 -13.39
C GLY A 472 8.64 21.49 -12.05
N CYS A 473 9.94 21.35 -11.81
CA CYS A 473 10.68 22.03 -10.72
C CYS A 473 12.16 22.02 -11.11
N GLU A 474 12.70 23.20 -11.39
CA GLU A 474 14.10 23.33 -11.86
C GLU A 474 15.10 22.93 -10.79
N SER A 475 14.88 23.41 -9.56
CA SER A 475 15.75 23.09 -8.42
C SER A 475 15.78 21.59 -8.13
N TYR A 476 14.62 20.92 -8.15
CA TYR A 476 14.57 19.47 -7.97
C TYR A 476 15.33 18.72 -9.09
N SER A 477 15.13 19.11 -10.35
CA SER A 477 15.78 18.46 -11.49
C SER A 477 17.31 18.62 -11.45
N ARG A 478 17.79 19.80 -11.04
CA ARG A 478 19.21 20.09 -10.86
C ARG A 478 19.82 19.27 -9.70
N LEU A 479 19.20 19.33 -8.52
CA LEU A 479 19.66 18.65 -7.32
C LEU A 479 19.63 17.12 -7.48
N SER A 480 18.56 16.56 -8.03
CA SER A 480 18.44 15.12 -8.27
C SER A 480 19.51 14.61 -9.23
N LYS A 481 19.84 15.34 -10.29
CA LYS A 481 20.94 14.99 -11.20
C LYS A 481 22.29 15.01 -10.49
N ALA A 482 22.59 16.05 -9.72
CA ALA A 482 23.85 16.17 -8.97
C ALA A 482 24.03 15.01 -7.99
N LEU A 483 22.97 14.61 -7.27
CA LEU A 483 23.00 13.50 -6.32
C LEU A 483 23.14 12.13 -7.00
N ASN A 484 22.46 11.89 -8.13
CA ASN A 484 22.58 10.65 -8.88
C ASN A 484 24.01 10.41 -9.43
N PHE A 485 24.71 11.46 -9.86
CA PHE A 485 26.12 11.37 -10.24
C PHE A 485 26.98 10.96 -9.06
N ARG A 486 26.78 11.58 -7.89
CA ARG A 486 27.55 11.32 -6.68
C ARG A 486 27.32 9.91 -6.11
N ASP A 487 26.08 9.44 -6.14
CA ASP A 487 25.71 8.09 -5.68
C ASP A 487 26.35 7.01 -6.57
N ARG A 488 26.45 7.27 -7.88
CA ARG A 488 27.16 6.40 -8.82
C ARG A 488 28.66 6.36 -8.56
N ASP A 489 29.26 7.52 -8.28
CA ASP A 489 30.69 7.62 -7.95
C ASP A 489 31.01 6.93 -6.62
N LEU A 490 30.17 7.09 -5.60
CA LEU A 490 30.32 6.41 -4.30
C LEU A 490 30.17 4.89 -4.40
N ARG A 491 29.24 4.38 -5.23
CA ARG A 491 29.10 2.93 -5.49
C ARG A 491 30.32 2.36 -6.22
N VAL A 492 30.88 3.12 -7.16
CA VAL A 492 32.13 2.73 -7.86
C VAL A 492 33.31 2.71 -6.88
N LEU A 493 33.43 3.71 -6.02
CA LEU A 493 34.48 3.77 -5.01
C LEU A 493 34.38 2.62 -3.99
N LYS A 494 33.17 2.33 -3.47
CA LYS A 494 32.95 1.17 -2.59
C LYS A 494 33.27 -0.16 -3.28
N ALA A 495 32.85 -0.32 -4.54
CA ALA A 495 33.16 -1.51 -5.31
C ALA A 495 34.68 -1.67 -5.54
N LEU A 496 35.42 -0.58 -5.71
CA LEU A 496 36.88 -0.58 -5.81
C LEU A 496 37.57 -0.95 -4.48
N GLU A 497 37.07 -0.38 -3.36
CA GLU A 497 37.58 -0.74 -2.01
C GLU A 497 37.31 -2.19 -1.65
N ASP A 498 36.17 -2.76 -2.07
CA ASP A 498 35.85 -4.17 -1.83
C ASP A 498 36.72 -5.09 -2.70
N ILE A 499 37.07 -4.67 -3.91
CA ILE A 499 38.03 -5.42 -4.76
C ILE A 499 39.44 -5.38 -4.17
N GLU A 500 39.90 -4.27 -3.63
CA GLU A 500 41.20 -4.14 -2.96
C GLU A 500 41.30 -5.00 -1.70
N LYS A 501 40.19 -5.13 -0.93
CA LYS A 501 40.13 -6.00 0.26
C LYS A 501 40.09 -7.48 -0.05
N VAL A 502 39.67 -7.88 -1.24
CA VAL A 502 39.63 -9.28 -1.69
C VAL A 502 40.94 -9.68 -2.35
N GLY A 503 41.78 -8.71 -2.79
CA GLY A 503 43.07 -8.92 -3.44
C GLY A 503 44.28 -8.83 -2.49
N ALA A 504 44.08 -8.57 -1.21
CA ALA A 504 45.09 -8.59 -0.15
C ALA A 504 44.86 -9.76 0.80
#